data_521c57d704d6ae4b665cd5636cfdc634
#
_entry.id   521c57d704d6ae4b665cd5636cfdc634
#
_cell.length_a   1.000
_cell.length_b   1.000
_cell.length_c   1.000
_cell.angle_alpha   90.00
_cell.angle_beta   90.00
_cell.angle_gamma   90.00
#
_symmetry.space_group_name_H-M   'P 1'
#
loop_
_entity.id
_entity.type
_entity.pdbx_description
1 polymer ?
#
loop_
_entity_poly.entity_id
_entity_poly.type
_entity_poly.pdbx_seq_one_letter_code
_entity_poly.pdbx_strand_id
1 'polypeptide(L)'
;MRFHVLTLFPQMIEQGLSESITGRALKQNIISLNTVNIRDFAHNKHNKVDDYTYGGGAGMLMQAEPVYQAVSSVVSQINKCNQVHSGDNSGKNIADENILYENTAYKNTAEEIKNHNARLIYVTPQGRVFNQQMAAEFAKCDDLIFLCGHYEGIDERVLEETVTDYVSIGDYVLTGGELPSMVMIDAISRLVPGVLHNDISAETESFHGNLLEYPQYSRPVEWHDKKVPEAVSYTHLTLPTICSV
;
A
#
# COMPACT_ATOMS: atom_id res chain seq x y z
N MET A 1 0.81 5.26 -10.90
CA MET A 1 0.91 4.22 -9.86
C MET A 1 -0.47 3.78 -9.43
N ARG A 2 -0.70 2.46 -9.27
CA ARG A 2 -1.99 1.89 -8.88
C ARG A 2 -1.87 1.19 -7.52
N PHE A 3 -2.74 1.53 -6.59
CA PHE A 3 -2.86 0.87 -5.29
C PHE A 3 -4.10 -0.03 -5.29
N HIS A 4 -3.92 -1.28 -4.90
CA HIS A 4 -4.99 -2.26 -4.71
C HIS A 4 -5.00 -2.67 -3.25
N VAL A 5 -6.14 -2.60 -2.57
CA VAL A 5 -6.23 -2.94 -1.16
C VAL A 5 -7.28 -4.03 -0.97
N LEU A 6 -6.81 -5.22 -0.61
CA LEU A 6 -7.62 -6.38 -0.26
C LEU A 6 -7.97 -6.30 1.22
N THR A 7 -9.22 -6.08 1.57
CA THR A 7 -9.66 -5.77 2.92
C THR A 7 -11.07 -6.31 3.21
N LEU A 8 -11.43 -6.38 4.48
CA LEU A 8 -12.81 -6.60 4.91
C LEU A 8 -13.60 -5.28 5.08
N PHE A 9 -12.93 -4.12 5.00
CA PHE A 9 -13.49 -2.80 5.27
C PHE A 9 -13.10 -1.77 4.20
N PRO A 10 -13.55 -1.92 2.94
CA PRO A 10 -13.18 -1.02 1.84
C PRO A 10 -13.42 0.45 2.13
N GLN A 11 -14.56 0.78 2.74
CA GLN A 11 -14.92 2.16 3.07
C GLN A 11 -13.94 2.87 4.01
N MET A 12 -13.27 2.12 4.90
CA MET A 12 -12.27 2.68 5.80
C MET A 12 -11.07 3.22 5.02
N ILE A 13 -10.63 2.49 4.00
CA ILE A 13 -9.53 2.87 3.12
C ILE A 13 -9.94 4.05 2.22
N GLU A 14 -11.09 3.94 1.57
CA GLU A 14 -11.59 4.96 0.64
C GLU A 14 -11.77 6.31 1.33
N GLN A 15 -12.42 6.33 2.47
CA GLN A 15 -12.63 7.55 3.25
C GLN A 15 -11.31 8.13 3.77
N GLY A 16 -10.41 7.28 4.29
CA GLY A 16 -9.14 7.72 4.85
C GLY A 16 -8.19 8.36 3.84
N LEU A 17 -8.23 7.90 2.57
CA LEU A 17 -7.35 8.38 1.50
C LEU A 17 -8.00 9.41 0.57
N SER A 18 -9.30 9.72 0.73
CA SER A 18 -10.05 10.64 -0.14
C SER A 18 -9.76 12.12 0.09
N GLU A 19 -9.07 12.46 1.17
CA GLU A 19 -8.83 13.85 1.58
C GLU A 19 -7.36 14.26 1.42
N SER A 20 -7.08 15.55 1.59
CA SER A 20 -5.73 16.13 1.61
C SER A 20 -4.94 15.89 0.31
N ILE A 21 -3.66 15.55 0.42
CA ILE A 21 -2.72 15.35 -0.70
C ILE A 21 -3.08 14.10 -1.49
N THR A 22 -3.32 12.98 -0.81
CA THR A 22 -3.70 11.71 -1.42
C THR A 22 -5.02 11.84 -2.19
N GLY A 23 -6.03 12.49 -1.59
CA GLY A 23 -7.32 12.73 -2.25
C GLY A 23 -7.22 13.63 -3.49
N ARG A 24 -6.30 14.61 -3.51
CA ARG A 24 -6.03 15.41 -4.71
C ARG A 24 -5.37 14.58 -5.81
N ALA A 25 -4.37 13.77 -5.44
CA ALA A 25 -3.67 12.91 -6.38
C ALA A 25 -4.61 11.87 -7.03
N LEU A 26 -5.56 11.33 -6.26
CA LEU A 26 -6.63 10.46 -6.76
C LEU A 26 -7.54 11.20 -7.76
N LYS A 27 -8.02 12.40 -7.41
CA LYS A 27 -8.88 13.23 -8.29
C LYS A 27 -8.18 13.63 -9.58
N GLN A 28 -6.87 13.81 -9.56
CA GLN A 28 -6.05 14.14 -10.73
C GLN A 28 -5.56 12.91 -11.51
N ASN A 29 -5.92 11.69 -11.08
CA ASN A 29 -5.49 10.43 -11.68
C ASN A 29 -3.95 10.22 -11.71
N ILE A 30 -3.21 10.88 -10.82
CA ILE A 30 -1.75 10.66 -10.65
C ILE A 30 -1.53 9.30 -9.98
N ILE A 31 -2.36 8.98 -9.00
CA ILE A 31 -2.46 7.67 -8.39
C ILE A 31 -3.89 7.14 -8.56
N SER A 32 -4.06 5.84 -8.48
CA SER A 32 -5.39 5.22 -8.42
C SER A 32 -5.50 4.28 -7.24
N LEU A 33 -6.70 4.14 -6.70
CA LEU A 33 -7.02 3.26 -5.57
C LEU A 33 -8.15 2.32 -6.00
N ASN A 34 -7.91 1.02 -5.85
CA ASN A 34 -8.88 -0.04 -6.05
C ASN A 34 -9.01 -0.83 -4.75
N THR A 35 -10.14 -0.73 -4.08
CA THR A 35 -10.44 -1.50 -2.87
C THR A 35 -11.26 -2.73 -3.23
N VAL A 36 -10.82 -3.88 -2.75
CA VAL A 36 -11.45 -5.19 -3.02
C VAL A 36 -11.90 -5.79 -1.71
N ASN A 37 -13.20 -6.03 -1.58
CA ASN A 37 -13.74 -6.69 -0.41
C ASN A 37 -13.54 -8.21 -0.51
N ILE A 38 -12.70 -8.76 0.37
CA ILE A 38 -12.41 -10.20 0.39
C ILE A 38 -13.67 -11.04 0.62
N ARG A 39 -14.70 -10.48 1.29
CA ARG A 39 -15.99 -11.18 1.52
C ARG A 39 -16.74 -11.51 0.23
N ASP A 40 -16.51 -10.76 -0.84
CA ASP A 40 -17.18 -10.96 -2.12
C ASP A 40 -16.74 -12.26 -2.81
N PHE A 41 -15.63 -12.83 -2.36
CA PHE A 41 -15.06 -14.10 -2.82
C PHE A 41 -15.37 -15.28 -1.90
N ALA A 42 -16.18 -15.08 -0.86
CA ALA A 42 -16.62 -16.14 0.03
C ALA A 42 -17.87 -16.81 -0.54
N HIS A 43 -17.71 -17.95 -1.20
CA HIS A 43 -18.80 -18.70 -1.85
C HIS A 43 -19.65 -19.51 -0.86
N ASN A 44 -20.00 -18.89 0.26
CA ASN A 44 -20.88 -19.53 1.27
C ASN A 44 -22.06 -18.64 1.62
N LYS A 45 -23.10 -19.24 2.18
CA LYS A 45 -24.41 -18.59 2.44
C LYS A 45 -24.33 -17.31 3.28
N HIS A 46 -23.24 -17.11 4.03
CA HIS A 46 -23.08 -16.00 4.98
C HIS A 46 -21.90 -15.10 4.65
N ASN A 47 -21.26 -15.23 3.48
CA ASN A 47 -20.04 -14.53 3.10
C ASN A 47 -18.96 -14.59 4.19
N LYS A 48 -18.85 -15.77 4.83
CA LYS A 48 -17.91 -16.02 5.91
C LYS A 48 -16.53 -16.26 5.33
N VAL A 49 -15.55 -15.49 5.79
CA VAL A 49 -14.16 -15.52 5.33
C VAL A 49 -13.20 -16.09 6.37
N ASP A 50 -13.70 -16.50 7.52
CA ASP A 50 -12.93 -16.94 8.68
C ASP A 50 -13.37 -18.32 9.13
N ASP A 51 -12.43 -19.08 9.76
CA ASP A 51 -12.70 -20.40 10.35
C ASP A 51 -11.75 -20.64 11.55
N TYR A 52 -12.03 -21.70 12.30
CA TYR A 52 -11.20 -22.10 13.43
C TYR A 52 -9.80 -22.56 13.00
N THR A 53 -8.81 -22.26 13.81
CA THR A 53 -7.43 -22.70 13.59
C THR A 53 -7.26 -24.20 13.81
N TYR A 54 -6.49 -24.87 12.96
CA TYR A 54 -6.05 -26.24 13.25
C TYR A 54 -5.12 -26.25 14.47
N GLY A 55 -5.20 -27.29 15.26
CA GLY A 55 -4.39 -27.45 16.48
C GLY A 55 -4.96 -26.79 17.73
N GLY A 56 -6.12 -26.13 17.61
CA GLY A 56 -6.76 -25.43 18.72
C GLY A 56 -6.14 -24.07 18.96
N GLY A 57 -6.83 -23.23 19.72
CA GLY A 57 -6.43 -21.85 20.04
C GLY A 57 -7.68 -20.96 20.16
N ALA A 58 -7.54 -19.82 20.80
CA ALA A 58 -8.57 -18.81 20.80
C ALA A 58 -8.48 -18.02 19.50
N GLY A 59 -9.65 -17.70 18.91
CA GLY A 59 -9.74 -16.86 17.72
C GLY A 59 -10.04 -17.60 16.44
N MET A 60 -10.11 -16.83 15.37
CA MET A 60 -10.45 -17.28 14.02
C MET A 60 -9.30 -16.89 13.08
N LEU A 61 -9.20 -17.58 11.94
CA LEU A 61 -8.20 -17.33 10.91
C LEU A 61 -8.93 -17.05 9.59
N MET A 62 -8.42 -16.12 8.80
CA MET A 62 -8.96 -15.89 7.45
C MET A 62 -8.66 -17.10 6.56
N GLN A 63 -9.67 -17.59 5.88
CA GLN A 63 -9.59 -18.74 5.00
C GLN A 63 -8.74 -18.46 3.76
N ALA A 64 -7.98 -19.46 3.30
CA ALA A 64 -7.11 -19.34 2.14
C ALA A 64 -7.88 -19.02 0.85
N GLU A 65 -8.98 -19.71 0.57
CA GLU A 65 -9.69 -19.60 -0.71
C GLU A 65 -10.24 -18.20 -1.00
N PRO A 66 -11.00 -17.52 -0.12
CA PRO A 66 -11.47 -16.16 -0.38
C PRO A 66 -10.32 -15.17 -0.61
N VAL A 67 -9.22 -15.31 0.14
CA VAL A 67 -8.03 -14.46 -0.02
C VAL A 67 -7.37 -14.73 -1.38
N TYR A 68 -7.16 -15.99 -1.74
CA TYR A 68 -6.56 -16.37 -3.02
C TYR A 68 -7.38 -15.86 -4.22
N GLN A 69 -8.68 -16.00 -4.18
CA GLN A 69 -9.57 -15.52 -5.24
C GLN A 69 -9.55 -13.99 -5.36
N ALA A 70 -9.51 -13.28 -4.24
CA ALA A 70 -9.38 -11.83 -4.23
C ALA A 70 -8.04 -11.38 -4.86
N VAL A 71 -6.93 -12.03 -4.50
CA VAL A 71 -5.61 -11.78 -5.11
C VAL A 71 -5.64 -12.05 -6.61
N SER A 72 -6.14 -13.22 -7.02
CA SER A 72 -6.22 -13.64 -8.42
C SER A 72 -7.05 -12.68 -9.27
N SER A 73 -8.13 -12.12 -8.69
CA SER A 73 -8.95 -11.09 -9.34
C SER A 73 -8.13 -9.83 -9.67
N VAL A 74 -7.33 -9.35 -8.71
CA VAL A 74 -6.48 -8.16 -8.91
C VAL A 74 -5.37 -8.45 -9.93
N VAL A 75 -4.69 -9.58 -9.84
CA VAL A 75 -3.65 -9.98 -10.79
C VAL A 75 -4.22 -10.05 -12.21
N SER A 76 -5.41 -10.60 -12.38
CA SER A 76 -6.10 -10.63 -13.67
C SER A 76 -6.42 -9.23 -14.22
N GLN A 77 -6.76 -8.28 -13.36
CA GLN A 77 -6.97 -6.88 -13.75
C GLN A 77 -5.66 -6.22 -14.20
N ILE A 78 -4.56 -6.43 -13.47
CA ILE A 78 -3.24 -5.92 -13.81
C ILE A 78 -2.80 -6.45 -15.19
N ASN A 79 -2.97 -7.75 -15.44
CA ASN A 79 -2.65 -8.40 -16.71
C ASN A 79 -3.44 -7.79 -17.88
N LYS A 80 -4.74 -7.56 -17.73
CA LYS A 80 -5.57 -6.92 -18.75
C LYS A 80 -5.13 -5.48 -19.05
N CYS A 81 -4.83 -4.69 -18.03
CA CYS A 81 -4.35 -3.32 -18.21
C CYS A 81 -3.01 -3.27 -18.97
N ASN A 82 -2.08 -4.16 -18.69
CA ASN A 82 -0.78 -4.19 -19.32
C ASN A 82 -0.84 -4.65 -20.80
N GLN A 83 -1.78 -5.55 -21.15
CA GLN A 83 -2.03 -5.95 -22.55
C GLN A 83 -2.58 -4.82 -23.41
N VAL A 84 -3.41 -3.96 -22.87
CA VAL A 84 -3.96 -2.79 -23.60
C VAL A 84 -2.85 -1.78 -23.95
N HIS A 85 -1.83 -1.65 -23.11
CA HIS A 85 -0.71 -0.73 -23.34
C HIS A 85 0.37 -1.27 -24.28
N SER A 86 0.47 -2.59 -24.45
CA SER A 86 1.45 -3.24 -25.34
C SER A 86 1.02 -3.31 -26.82
N GLY A 87 -0.18 -2.85 -27.17
CA GLY A 87 -0.60 -2.68 -28.57
C GLY A 87 -0.79 -3.98 -29.38
N ASP A 88 -0.85 -5.14 -28.73
CA ASP A 88 -1.05 -6.42 -29.42
C ASP A 88 -2.55 -6.69 -29.62
N ASN A 89 -3.07 -6.14 -30.72
CA ASN A 89 -4.44 -6.37 -31.20
C ASN A 89 -4.53 -7.74 -31.90
N SER A 90 -4.21 -8.82 -31.21
CA SER A 90 -4.64 -10.15 -31.68
C SER A 90 -6.06 -10.38 -31.19
N GLY A 91 -7.01 -10.06 -32.07
CA GLY A 91 -8.46 -10.24 -31.81
C GLY A 91 -8.78 -11.68 -31.44
N LYS A 92 -9.01 -11.90 -30.16
CA LYS A 92 -9.80 -13.02 -29.67
C LYS A 92 -11.03 -12.45 -28.97
N ASN A 93 -12.19 -12.72 -29.57
CA ASN A 93 -13.50 -12.45 -29.03
C ASN A 93 -13.59 -12.97 -27.60
N ILE A 94 -13.77 -12.06 -26.65
CA ILE A 94 -14.09 -12.39 -25.27
C ILE A 94 -15.64 -12.42 -25.18
N ALA A 95 -16.20 -13.55 -25.55
CA ALA A 95 -17.51 -13.98 -25.08
C ALA A 95 -17.22 -15.27 -24.32
N ASP A 96 -17.27 -15.18 -22.99
CA ASP A 96 -17.96 -16.11 -22.10
C ASP A 96 -17.51 -15.87 -20.66
N GLU A 97 -18.39 -15.25 -19.91
CA GLU A 97 -18.36 -15.17 -18.45
C GLU A 97 -18.75 -16.54 -17.87
N ASN A 98 -17.87 -17.51 -17.98
CA ASN A 98 -17.91 -18.75 -17.20
C ASN A 98 -16.48 -19.26 -17.09
N ILE A 99 -15.70 -18.68 -16.16
CA ILE A 99 -14.46 -19.29 -15.74
C ILE A 99 -14.85 -20.51 -14.90
N LEU A 100 -15.05 -21.63 -15.60
CA LEU A 100 -15.03 -22.96 -15.01
C LEU A 100 -13.68 -23.12 -14.29
N TYR A 101 -13.75 -23.44 -13.01
CA TYR A 101 -12.62 -23.84 -12.17
C TYR A 101 -12.03 -25.16 -12.68
N GLU A 102 -11.36 -25.13 -13.82
CA GLU A 102 -10.55 -26.26 -14.28
C GLU A 102 -9.13 -26.11 -13.75
N ASN A 103 -8.68 -27.12 -13.05
CA ASN A 103 -7.34 -27.47 -12.57
C ASN A 103 -6.20 -26.87 -13.41
N THR A 104 -5.97 -25.57 -13.31
CA THR A 104 -4.70 -24.97 -13.72
C THR A 104 -3.72 -25.18 -12.57
N ALA A 105 -2.65 -25.91 -12.84
CA ALA A 105 -1.52 -26.07 -11.94
C ALA A 105 -1.25 -24.76 -11.23
N TYR A 106 -1.19 -24.78 -9.89
CA TYR A 106 -0.92 -23.62 -9.04
C TYR A 106 0.33 -22.94 -9.57
N LYS A 107 0.14 -21.86 -10.31
CA LYS A 107 1.24 -21.02 -10.76
C LYS A 107 1.68 -20.22 -9.55
N ASN A 108 2.99 -20.11 -9.34
CA ASN A 108 3.56 -19.25 -8.32
C ASN A 108 3.09 -17.81 -8.55
N THR A 109 1.96 -17.44 -7.92
CA THR A 109 1.29 -16.15 -8.10
C THR A 109 2.21 -15.00 -7.69
N ALA A 110 3.08 -15.21 -6.71
CA ALA A 110 4.07 -14.22 -6.29
C ALA A 110 5.09 -13.91 -7.40
N GLU A 111 5.53 -14.90 -8.19
CA GLU A 111 6.40 -14.66 -9.35
C GLU A 111 5.66 -13.93 -10.47
N GLU A 112 4.43 -14.28 -10.73
CA GLU A 112 3.61 -13.59 -11.74
C GLU A 112 3.44 -12.11 -11.38
N ILE A 113 3.16 -11.79 -10.12
CA ILE A 113 3.08 -10.43 -9.61
C ILE A 113 4.39 -9.66 -9.85
N LYS A 114 5.53 -10.24 -9.49
CA LYS A 114 6.85 -9.62 -9.69
C LYS A 114 7.17 -9.34 -11.17
N ASN A 115 6.77 -10.24 -12.05
CA ASN A 115 6.99 -10.09 -13.49
C ASN A 115 6.24 -8.89 -14.10
N HIS A 116 5.20 -8.39 -13.42
CA HIS A 116 4.43 -7.22 -13.81
C HIS A 116 4.87 -5.91 -13.14
N ASN A 117 6.09 -5.86 -12.56
CA ASN A 117 6.56 -4.73 -11.77
C ASN A 117 5.58 -4.37 -10.65
N ALA A 118 4.98 -5.40 -10.05
CA ALA A 118 4.02 -5.28 -8.95
C ALA A 118 4.57 -5.95 -7.68
N ARG A 119 3.99 -5.60 -6.53
CA ARG A 119 4.27 -6.23 -5.24
C ARG A 119 2.97 -6.52 -4.51
N LEU A 120 2.91 -7.68 -3.84
CA LEU A 120 1.87 -7.99 -2.87
C LEU A 120 2.46 -7.94 -1.48
N ILE A 121 1.99 -6.97 -0.72
CA ILE A 121 2.49 -6.63 0.62
C ILE A 121 1.48 -7.12 1.64
N TYR A 122 1.88 -8.12 2.43
CA TYR A 122 1.13 -8.49 3.61
C TYR A 122 1.58 -7.66 4.79
N VAL A 123 0.63 -6.92 5.37
CA VAL A 123 0.91 -6.02 6.49
C VAL A 123 0.76 -6.79 7.81
N THR A 124 1.87 -7.03 8.47
CA THR A 124 1.95 -7.90 9.65
C THR A 124 3.05 -7.44 10.62
N PRO A 125 2.88 -7.59 11.94
CA PRO A 125 3.94 -7.29 12.92
C PRO A 125 5.22 -8.11 12.71
N GLN A 126 5.15 -9.27 12.06
CA GLN A 126 6.29 -10.16 11.79
C GLN A 126 7.15 -9.71 10.61
N GLY A 127 6.68 -8.72 9.83
CA GLY A 127 7.37 -8.22 8.65
C GLY A 127 8.57 -7.32 8.97
N ARG A 128 9.35 -6.99 7.93
CA ARG A 128 10.40 -5.96 8.03
C ARG A 128 9.78 -4.61 8.34
N VAL A 129 10.43 -3.84 9.21
CA VAL A 129 9.92 -2.50 9.57
C VAL A 129 10.02 -1.57 8.37
N PHE A 130 8.88 -0.96 8.02
CA PHE A 130 8.75 0.01 6.95
C PHE A 130 9.56 1.27 7.25
N ASN A 131 10.29 1.77 6.27
CA ASN A 131 11.09 2.98 6.35
C ASN A 131 11.08 3.74 5.01
N GLN A 132 11.70 4.92 4.97
CA GLN A 132 11.72 5.77 3.78
C GLN A 132 12.40 5.12 2.58
N GLN A 133 13.44 4.31 2.80
CA GLN A 133 14.10 3.58 1.73
C GLN A 133 13.16 2.56 1.09
N MET A 134 12.42 1.80 1.89
CA MET A 134 11.42 0.85 1.40
C MET A 134 10.27 1.57 0.67
N ALA A 135 9.83 2.73 1.16
CA ALA A 135 8.86 3.56 0.44
C ALA A 135 9.38 3.96 -0.95
N ALA A 136 10.65 4.35 -1.07
CA ALA A 136 11.27 4.70 -2.35
C ALA A 136 11.46 3.49 -3.28
N GLU A 137 11.65 2.30 -2.75
CA GLU A 137 11.66 1.06 -3.53
C GLU A 137 10.28 0.74 -4.09
N PHE A 138 9.25 0.81 -3.28
CA PHE A 138 7.86 0.57 -3.67
C PHE A 138 7.32 1.64 -4.62
N ALA A 139 7.77 2.89 -4.51
CA ALA A 139 7.37 3.97 -5.41
C ALA A 139 7.81 3.75 -6.88
N LYS A 140 8.69 2.79 -7.14
CA LYS A 140 9.14 2.41 -8.49
C LYS A 140 8.24 1.35 -9.14
N CYS A 141 7.33 0.75 -8.39
CA CYS A 141 6.39 -0.24 -8.91
C CYS A 141 5.23 0.45 -9.64
N ASP A 142 4.64 -0.25 -10.60
CA ASP A 142 3.44 0.19 -11.29
C ASP A 142 2.20 -0.10 -10.47
N ASP A 143 2.20 -1.25 -9.77
CA ASP A 143 1.11 -1.74 -8.93
C ASP A 143 1.59 -2.18 -7.56
N LEU A 144 0.89 -1.76 -6.53
CA LEU A 144 1.07 -2.25 -5.17
C LEU A 144 -0.24 -2.82 -4.64
N ILE A 145 -0.18 -4.08 -4.22
CA ILE A 145 -1.32 -4.81 -3.66
C ILE A 145 -1.09 -4.94 -2.16
N PHE A 146 -1.97 -4.37 -1.35
CA PHE A 146 -1.93 -4.48 0.10
C PHE A 146 -2.94 -5.52 0.56
N LEU A 147 -2.48 -6.52 1.30
CA LEU A 147 -3.32 -7.54 1.92
C LEU A 147 -3.48 -7.21 3.40
N CYS A 148 -4.70 -6.83 3.78
CA CYS A 148 -5.06 -6.49 5.15
C CYS A 148 -5.56 -7.73 5.89
N GLY A 149 -4.77 -8.23 6.83
CA GLY A 149 -5.16 -9.32 7.70
C GLY A 149 -6.09 -8.87 8.84
N HIS A 150 -6.94 -9.79 9.28
CA HIS A 150 -7.83 -9.67 10.43
C HIS A 150 -7.82 -10.94 11.28
N TYR A 151 -8.49 -10.90 12.41
CA TYR A 151 -8.55 -12.01 13.37
C TYR A 151 -7.16 -12.36 13.89
N GLU A 152 -6.81 -13.66 13.94
CA GLU A 152 -5.47 -14.14 14.33
C GLU A 152 -4.48 -14.15 13.14
N GLY A 153 -4.94 -13.77 11.95
CA GLY A 153 -4.15 -13.71 10.73
C GLY A 153 -4.84 -14.37 9.53
N ILE A 154 -4.03 -14.77 8.56
CA ILE A 154 -4.44 -15.38 7.30
C ILE A 154 -3.82 -16.78 7.22
N ASP A 155 -4.48 -17.72 6.60
CA ASP A 155 -3.95 -19.08 6.36
C ASP A 155 -2.59 -19.00 5.66
N GLU A 156 -1.57 -19.62 6.27
CA GLU A 156 -0.17 -19.51 5.81
C GLU A 156 0.01 -20.01 4.36
N ARG A 157 -0.77 -21.00 3.94
CA ARG A 157 -0.68 -21.58 2.58
C ARG A 157 -0.91 -20.54 1.49
N VAL A 158 -1.88 -19.63 1.67
CA VAL A 158 -2.12 -18.56 0.69
C VAL A 158 -1.08 -17.45 0.79
N LEU A 159 -0.53 -17.20 1.97
CA LEU A 159 0.55 -16.23 2.13
C LEU A 159 1.82 -16.70 1.41
N GLU A 160 2.22 -17.96 1.59
CA GLU A 160 3.36 -18.58 0.89
C GLU A 160 3.22 -18.54 -0.64
N GLU A 161 2.00 -18.72 -1.15
CA GLU A 161 1.69 -18.74 -2.59
C GLU A 161 1.70 -17.36 -3.23
N THR A 162 1.27 -16.32 -2.48
CA THR A 162 0.92 -15.04 -3.11
C THR A 162 1.78 -13.85 -2.66
N VAL A 163 2.26 -13.85 -1.41
CA VAL A 163 2.91 -12.68 -0.81
C VAL A 163 4.33 -12.50 -1.34
N THR A 164 4.65 -11.28 -1.74
CA THR A 164 6.02 -10.92 -2.15
C THR A 164 6.81 -10.26 -1.03
N ASP A 165 6.14 -9.54 -0.14
CA ASP A 165 6.75 -8.74 0.91
C ASP A 165 5.93 -8.78 2.20
N TYR A 166 6.57 -9.11 3.32
CA TYR A 166 6.01 -9.01 4.67
C TYR A 166 6.51 -7.72 5.32
N VAL A 167 5.59 -6.82 5.69
CA VAL A 167 5.95 -5.48 6.16
C VAL A 167 5.23 -5.13 7.44
N SER A 168 5.98 -4.59 8.41
CA SER A 168 5.50 -4.03 9.67
C SER A 168 5.63 -2.51 9.68
N ILE A 169 4.77 -1.81 10.40
CA ILE A 169 4.94 -0.36 10.65
C ILE A 169 5.47 -0.05 12.06
N GLY A 170 5.84 -1.07 12.82
CA GLY A 170 6.44 -0.93 14.16
C GLY A 170 6.08 -2.06 15.11
N ASP A 171 6.67 -2.06 16.29
CA ASP A 171 6.57 -3.11 17.32
C ASP A 171 5.29 -2.90 18.17
N TYR A 172 4.13 -3.00 17.55
CA TYR A 172 2.81 -2.94 18.20
C TYR A 172 1.77 -3.67 17.37
N VAL A 173 0.68 -4.08 18.00
CA VAL A 173 -0.41 -4.82 17.37
C VAL A 173 -1.59 -3.89 17.15
N LEU A 174 -2.16 -3.93 15.95
CA LEU A 174 -3.39 -3.24 15.56
C LEU A 174 -4.53 -4.24 15.34
N THR A 175 -5.74 -3.74 15.23
CA THR A 175 -6.94 -4.57 15.02
C THR A 175 -7.07 -5.13 13.60
N GLY A 176 -6.31 -4.59 12.64
CA GLY A 176 -6.32 -5.01 11.24
C GLY A 176 -5.25 -4.30 10.41
N GLY A 177 -5.12 -4.70 9.16
CA GLY A 177 -4.11 -4.19 8.23
C GLY A 177 -4.45 -2.86 7.55
N GLU A 178 -5.64 -2.30 7.75
CA GLU A 178 -6.11 -1.11 7.03
C GLU A 178 -5.31 0.15 7.39
N LEU A 179 -5.15 0.44 8.70
CA LEU A 179 -4.40 1.62 9.15
C LEU A 179 -2.94 1.57 8.68
N PRO A 180 -2.21 0.46 8.87
CA PRO A 180 -0.86 0.33 8.34
C PRO A 180 -0.78 0.51 6.83
N SER A 181 -1.71 -0.05 6.08
CA SER A 181 -1.76 0.11 4.61
C SER A 181 -1.93 1.56 4.22
N MET A 182 -2.81 2.32 4.89
CA MET A 182 -2.98 3.75 4.63
C MET A 182 -1.71 4.56 4.96
N VAL A 183 -1.01 4.25 6.04
CA VAL A 183 0.28 4.88 6.39
C VAL A 183 1.31 4.65 5.28
N MET A 184 1.41 3.41 4.80
CA MET A 184 2.35 3.07 3.73
C MET A 184 1.96 3.72 2.40
N ILE A 185 0.66 3.72 2.04
CA ILE A 185 0.15 4.35 0.81
C ILE A 185 0.44 5.86 0.84
N ASP A 186 0.21 6.54 1.97
CA ASP A 186 0.52 7.96 2.10
C ASP A 186 2.01 8.22 1.89
N ALA A 187 2.89 7.52 2.61
CA ALA A 187 4.33 7.67 2.51
C ALA A 187 4.88 7.39 1.09
N ILE A 188 4.37 6.34 0.42
CA ILE A 188 4.76 5.97 -0.94
C ILE A 188 4.23 7.00 -1.95
N SER A 189 2.98 7.43 -1.81
CA SER A 189 2.34 8.40 -2.70
C SER A 189 3.11 9.71 -2.78
N ARG A 190 3.69 10.18 -1.67
CA ARG A 190 4.51 11.40 -1.62
C ARG A 190 5.74 11.35 -2.53
N LEU A 191 6.23 10.14 -2.85
CA LEU A 191 7.38 9.91 -3.71
C LEU A 191 7.00 9.71 -5.19
N VAL A 192 5.70 9.68 -5.50
CA VAL A 192 5.22 9.61 -6.88
C VAL A 192 5.27 11.01 -7.51
N PRO A 193 5.94 11.19 -8.66
CA PRO A 193 6.02 12.49 -9.32
C PRO A 193 4.65 13.14 -9.55
N GLY A 194 4.55 14.43 -9.21
CA GLY A 194 3.31 15.21 -9.37
C GLY A 194 2.31 15.11 -8.22
N VAL A 195 2.50 14.27 -7.22
CA VAL A 195 1.63 14.20 -6.03
C VAL A 195 1.88 15.40 -5.12
N LEU A 196 3.13 15.79 -4.91
CA LEU A 196 3.49 17.03 -4.24
C LEU A 196 3.62 18.17 -5.25
N HIS A 197 3.19 19.38 -4.88
CA HIS A 197 3.30 20.55 -5.76
C HIS A 197 4.73 20.99 -6.04
N ASN A 198 5.66 20.61 -5.18
CA ASN A 198 7.06 20.96 -5.30
C ASN A 198 7.89 19.69 -5.15
N ASP A 199 8.39 19.15 -6.25
CA ASP A 199 9.21 17.93 -6.24
C ASP A 199 10.49 18.10 -5.42
N ILE A 200 10.98 19.34 -5.26
CA ILE A 200 12.12 19.70 -4.38
C ILE A 200 11.79 19.43 -2.91
N SER A 201 10.52 19.50 -2.51
CA SER A 201 10.12 19.23 -1.12
C SER A 201 10.43 17.79 -0.70
N ALA A 202 10.25 16.84 -1.60
CA ALA A 202 10.54 15.42 -1.31
C ALA A 202 12.06 15.16 -1.15
N GLU A 203 12.89 15.95 -1.81
CA GLU A 203 14.36 15.83 -1.75
C GLU A 203 14.98 16.44 -0.49
N THR A 204 14.28 17.38 0.16
CA THR A 204 14.77 18.11 1.33
C THR A 204 14.10 17.68 2.64
N GLU A 205 13.19 16.73 2.59
CA GLU A 205 12.46 16.25 3.77
C GLU A 205 13.32 15.37 4.69
N SER A 206 12.85 15.20 5.93
CA SER A 206 13.45 14.29 6.91
C SER A 206 13.70 12.90 6.35
N PHE A 207 14.82 12.30 6.75
CA PHE A 207 15.34 10.99 6.27
C PHE A 207 15.93 10.98 4.85
N HIS A 208 15.91 12.08 4.12
CA HIS A 208 16.74 12.20 2.92
C HIS A 208 18.19 12.39 3.34
N GLY A 209 19.07 11.49 2.93
CA GLY A 209 20.48 11.51 3.37
C GLY A 209 20.72 11.23 4.86
N ASN A 210 19.78 10.57 5.56
CA ASN A 210 19.81 10.29 7.01
C ASN A 210 19.81 11.54 7.91
N LEU A 211 19.18 12.62 7.46
CA LEU A 211 19.10 13.86 8.20
C LEU A 211 17.65 14.18 8.54
N LEU A 212 17.43 14.87 9.65
CA LEU A 212 16.13 15.44 10.01
C LEU A 212 16.07 16.90 9.57
N GLU A 213 14.88 17.38 9.24
CA GLU A 213 14.65 18.79 8.99
C GLU A 213 14.96 19.64 10.21
N TYR A 214 15.48 20.86 9.95
CA TYR A 214 15.71 21.86 10.98
C TYR A 214 14.39 22.44 11.50
N PRO A 215 14.36 23.02 12.73
CA PRO A 215 13.18 23.68 13.25
C PRO A 215 12.72 24.83 12.35
N GLN A 216 11.44 24.81 11.99
CA GLN A 216 10.84 25.83 11.12
C GLN A 216 10.01 26.82 11.92
N TYR A 217 9.99 28.07 11.47
CA TYR A 217 9.29 29.17 12.12
C TYR A 217 8.35 29.86 11.14
N SER A 218 7.14 30.19 11.60
CA SER A 218 6.14 30.95 10.85
C SER A 218 6.05 32.39 11.37
N ARG A 219 5.32 33.25 10.65
CA ARG A 219 4.98 34.60 11.14
C ARG A 219 3.94 34.53 12.26
N PRO A 220 3.97 35.48 13.24
CA PRO A 220 4.82 36.66 13.36
C PRO A 220 6.22 36.34 13.88
N VAL A 221 7.19 37.27 13.74
CA VAL A 221 8.58 37.15 14.21
C VAL A 221 8.68 36.94 15.72
N GLU A 222 7.74 37.50 16.48
CA GLU A 222 7.62 37.30 17.92
C GLU A 222 6.25 36.80 18.30
N TRP A 223 6.19 35.70 19.08
CA TRP A 223 4.99 35.09 19.58
C TRP A 223 5.16 34.71 21.06
N HIS A 224 4.34 35.30 21.95
CA HIS A 224 4.41 35.12 23.42
C HIS A 224 5.86 35.27 23.96
N ASP A 225 6.47 36.41 23.68
CA ASP A 225 7.85 36.76 24.07
C ASP A 225 8.95 35.82 23.52
N LYS A 226 8.61 34.90 22.60
CA LYS A 226 9.55 34.03 21.89
C LYS A 226 9.81 34.57 20.50
N LYS A 227 11.07 34.81 20.19
CA LYS A 227 11.52 35.37 18.90
C LYS A 227 12.03 34.24 18.00
N VAL A 228 11.79 34.40 16.69
CA VAL A 228 12.51 33.63 15.68
C VAL A 228 14.01 33.87 15.83
N PRO A 229 14.83 32.80 15.88
CA PRO A 229 16.30 32.97 15.94
C PRO A 229 16.84 33.84 14.80
N GLU A 230 17.78 34.72 15.08
CA GLU A 230 18.36 35.62 14.07
C GLU A 230 18.92 34.87 12.87
N ALA A 231 19.55 33.71 13.07
CA ALA A 231 20.08 32.84 12.00
C ALA A 231 19.03 32.40 10.98
N VAL A 232 17.74 32.38 11.36
CA VAL A 232 16.63 31.95 10.50
C VAL A 232 15.88 33.15 9.90
N SER A 233 16.02 34.35 10.49
CA SER A 233 15.31 35.56 10.06
C SER A 233 15.90 36.19 8.80
N TYR A 234 17.13 35.85 8.42
CA TYR A 234 17.78 36.30 7.20
C TYR A 234 17.66 35.27 6.09
N THR A 235 17.00 35.63 4.99
CA THR A 235 16.79 34.82 3.79
C THR A 235 18.07 34.60 2.95
N HIS A 236 19.27 34.74 3.50
CA HIS A 236 20.55 34.54 2.82
C HIS A 236 21.39 33.40 3.38
N LEU A 237 21.35 32.28 2.65
CA LEU A 237 22.51 31.51 2.15
C LEU A 237 23.51 30.99 3.19
N THR A 238 23.09 30.22 4.16
CA THR A 238 23.79 28.98 4.54
C THR A 238 22.91 28.30 5.57
N LEU A 239 22.32 27.16 5.22
CA LEU A 239 21.56 26.35 6.15
C LEU A 239 22.48 25.92 7.30
N PRO A 240 22.07 26.09 8.57
CA PRO A 240 22.87 25.61 9.68
C PRO A 240 22.97 24.09 9.60
N THR A 241 24.12 23.61 9.98
CA THR A 241 24.48 22.20 10.01
C THR A 241 23.46 21.38 10.83
N ILE A 242 22.95 20.38 10.24
CA ILE A 242 21.87 19.49 10.64
C ILE A 242 22.36 18.53 11.71
N CYS A 243 21.54 18.24 12.72
CA CYS A 243 21.85 17.19 13.69
C CYS A 243 21.69 15.81 13.03
N SER A 244 22.74 15.00 13.09
CA SER A 244 22.68 13.58 12.76
C SER A 244 21.87 12.82 13.81
N VAL A 245 21.05 11.87 13.38
CA VAL A 245 20.34 10.90 14.23
C VAL A 245 21.24 9.73 14.54
#